data_4d74105fd432560d93822820e3823ec2
#
_entry.id   4d74105fd432560d93822820e3823ec2
#
_cell.length_a   1.000
_cell.length_b   1.000
_cell.length_c   1.000
_cell.angle_alpha   90.00
_cell.angle_beta   90.00
_cell.angle_gamma   90.00
#
_symmetry.space_group_name_H-M   'P 1'
#
loop_
_entity.id
_entity.type
_entity.pdbx_description
1 polymer ?
#
loop_
_entity_poly.entity_id
_entity_poly.type
_entity_poly.pdbx_seq_one_letter_code
_entity_poly.pdbx_strand_id
1 'polypeptide(L)'
;MRTKIEKISPLSAFAVNNIQEQNGASLEFLSFREKLSFANISHPQKRMEWKGARMAIKSALETIQLPYPGFYKDHHGKSHPMDGYGHVSLTHTGNMAAAIFHKEMPVGIDLEKIREKTVKLGPKYLDMEEMEFLENDPFLYTMAWSAKETIFKCQGRKGISLRKNILLQPFRKDSTTIKGKVYDSGFADHHYLVKVEVENDTILTYTIW
;
A
#
# COMPACT_ATOMS: atom_id res chain seq x y z
N MET A 1 -6.90 -10.92 7.66
CA MET A 1 -5.41 -10.92 7.70
C MET A 1 -4.94 -10.76 9.13
N ARG A 2 -3.88 -11.45 9.52
CA ARG A 2 -3.31 -11.40 10.87
C ARG A 2 -2.31 -10.25 10.99
N THR A 3 -2.10 -9.77 12.21
CA THR A 3 -0.99 -8.89 12.54
C THR A 3 0.32 -9.62 12.25
N LYS A 4 1.20 -9.01 11.48
CA LYS A 4 2.51 -9.56 11.14
C LYS A 4 3.53 -8.49 10.84
N ILE A 5 4.80 -8.82 11.04
CA ILE A 5 5.93 -7.98 10.67
C ILE A 5 6.88 -8.86 9.86
N GLU A 6 7.33 -8.36 8.73
CA GLU A 6 8.20 -9.12 7.82
C GLU A 6 9.37 -8.28 7.34
N LYS A 7 10.57 -8.80 7.52
CA LYS A 7 11.79 -8.28 6.94
C LYS A 7 11.97 -8.85 5.54
N ILE A 8 11.79 -8.01 4.52
CA ILE A 8 11.96 -8.42 3.11
C ILE A 8 13.45 -8.53 2.77
N SER A 9 14.25 -7.56 3.27
CA SER A 9 15.70 -7.49 3.07
C SER A 9 16.35 -6.69 4.21
N PRO A 10 17.68 -6.56 4.28
CA PRO A 10 18.33 -5.65 5.22
C PRO A 10 17.91 -4.18 5.08
N LEU A 11 17.36 -3.80 3.91
CA LEU A 11 16.99 -2.44 3.56
C LEU A 11 15.48 -2.20 3.59
N SER A 12 14.67 -3.26 3.76
CA SER A 12 13.21 -3.18 3.62
C SER A 12 12.46 -4.09 4.58
N ALA A 13 11.38 -3.57 5.13
CA ALA A 13 10.42 -4.32 5.91
C ALA A 13 9.00 -3.77 5.75
N PHE A 14 8.01 -4.61 6.00
CA PHE A 14 6.63 -4.17 6.16
C PHE A 14 6.01 -4.71 7.45
N ALA A 15 4.93 -4.08 7.86
CA ALA A 15 4.09 -4.56 8.95
C ALA A 15 2.61 -4.40 8.61
N VAL A 16 1.82 -5.35 9.10
CA VAL A 16 0.35 -5.33 9.06
C VAL A 16 -0.15 -5.38 10.49
N ASN A 17 -0.99 -4.45 10.89
CA ASN A 17 -1.53 -4.35 12.25
C ASN A 17 -3.05 -4.40 12.24
N ASN A 18 -3.63 -5.07 13.23
CA ASN A 18 -5.03 -4.88 13.56
C ASN A 18 -5.19 -3.54 14.31
N ILE A 19 -6.00 -2.64 13.76
CA ILE A 19 -6.19 -1.29 14.29
C ILE A 19 -6.79 -1.31 15.70
N GLN A 20 -7.69 -2.26 15.99
CA GLN A 20 -8.34 -2.36 17.30
C GLN A 20 -7.37 -2.82 18.40
N GLU A 21 -6.42 -3.68 18.09
CA GLU A 21 -5.38 -4.13 19.02
C GLU A 21 -4.41 -3.00 19.42
N GLN A 22 -4.39 -1.92 18.64
CA GLN A 22 -3.57 -0.74 18.91
C GLN A 22 -4.26 0.31 19.80
N ASN A 23 -5.48 0.03 20.31
CA ASN A 23 -6.14 0.88 21.29
C ASN A 23 -5.29 0.95 22.58
N GLY A 24 -4.96 2.14 23.03
CA GLY A 24 -4.09 2.33 24.21
C GLY A 24 -2.58 2.38 23.92
N ALA A 25 -2.12 2.03 22.71
CA ALA A 25 -0.70 2.17 22.37
C ALA A 25 -0.25 3.63 22.46
N SER A 26 0.92 3.85 23.07
CA SER A 26 1.51 5.19 23.20
C SER A 26 1.85 5.77 21.84
N LEU A 27 1.66 7.09 21.71
CA LEU A 27 1.99 7.87 20.53
C LEU A 27 3.18 8.82 20.79
N GLU A 28 3.97 8.58 21.83
CA GLU A 28 5.11 9.42 22.18
C GLU A 28 6.17 9.49 21.11
N PHE A 29 6.33 8.41 20.32
CA PHE A 29 7.27 8.34 19.20
C PHE A 29 6.94 9.27 18.04
N LEU A 30 5.71 9.77 17.97
CA LEU A 30 5.29 10.67 16.88
C LEU A 30 6.05 12.01 16.97
N SER A 31 6.44 12.52 15.81
CA SER A 31 6.96 13.89 15.68
C SER A 31 5.91 14.92 16.10
N PHE A 32 6.35 16.13 16.45
CA PHE A 32 5.45 17.23 16.80
C PHE A 32 4.43 17.52 15.70
N ARG A 33 4.85 17.52 14.44
CA ARG A 33 3.97 17.74 13.28
C ARG A 33 2.91 16.66 13.16
N GLU A 34 3.26 15.40 13.42
CA GLU A 34 2.31 14.28 13.40
C GLU A 34 1.32 14.35 14.56
N LYS A 35 1.76 14.76 15.76
CA LYS A 35 0.87 14.97 16.90
C LYS A 35 -0.18 16.05 16.59
N LEU A 36 0.23 17.16 15.97
CA LEU A 36 -0.70 18.19 15.49
C LEU A 36 -1.67 17.65 14.42
N SER A 37 -1.16 16.92 13.45
CA SER A 37 -2.00 16.31 12.39
C SER A 37 -3.02 15.35 12.98
N PHE A 38 -2.61 14.53 13.94
CA PHE A 38 -3.48 13.59 14.64
C PHE A 38 -4.56 14.28 15.47
N ALA A 39 -4.22 15.37 16.17
CA ALA A 39 -5.16 16.15 16.94
C ALA A 39 -6.28 16.75 16.08
N ASN A 40 -5.98 17.11 14.83
CA ASN A 40 -6.94 17.70 13.88
C ASN A 40 -7.85 16.66 13.18
N ILE A 41 -7.65 15.36 13.39
CA ILE A 41 -8.56 14.35 12.85
C ILE A 41 -9.77 14.22 13.77
N SER A 42 -10.91 14.71 13.36
CA SER A 42 -12.17 14.68 14.15
C SER A 42 -12.88 13.32 14.10
N HIS A 43 -12.83 12.64 12.94
CA HIS A 43 -13.58 11.38 12.75
C HIS A 43 -12.89 10.21 13.46
N PRO A 44 -13.55 9.50 14.41
CA PRO A 44 -12.94 8.45 15.22
C PRO A 44 -12.30 7.34 14.40
N GLN A 45 -13.01 6.82 13.38
CA GLN A 45 -12.48 5.76 12.52
C GLN A 45 -11.21 6.21 11.78
N LYS A 46 -11.18 7.43 11.23
CA LYS A 46 -9.99 7.98 10.56
C LYS A 46 -8.81 8.16 11.52
N ARG A 47 -9.08 8.52 12.78
CA ARG A 47 -8.04 8.57 13.83
C ARG A 47 -7.41 7.20 14.07
N MET A 48 -8.25 6.17 14.17
CA MET A 48 -7.79 4.79 14.37
C MET A 48 -6.97 4.29 13.17
N GLU A 49 -7.45 4.50 11.94
CA GLU A 49 -6.77 4.17 10.70
C GLU A 49 -5.40 4.86 10.60
N TRP A 50 -5.37 6.17 10.87
CA TRP A 50 -4.15 6.96 10.87
C TRP A 50 -3.15 6.45 11.92
N LYS A 51 -3.61 6.20 13.14
CA LYS A 51 -2.79 5.63 14.22
C LYS A 51 -2.25 4.25 13.84
N GLY A 52 -3.11 3.36 13.36
CA GLY A 52 -2.72 2.02 12.93
C GLY A 52 -1.62 2.03 11.87
N ALA A 53 -1.71 2.92 10.88
CA ALA A 53 -0.69 3.07 9.86
C ALA A 53 0.65 3.59 10.43
N ARG A 54 0.63 4.49 11.42
CA ARG A 54 1.85 4.96 12.12
C ARG A 54 2.49 3.88 12.97
N MET A 55 1.70 3.07 13.63
CA MET A 55 2.19 1.90 14.36
C MET A 55 2.80 0.85 13.42
N ALA A 56 2.17 0.60 12.28
CA ALA A 56 2.70 -0.34 11.29
C ALA A 56 4.08 0.11 10.77
N ILE A 57 4.23 1.39 10.39
CA ILE A 57 5.53 1.85 9.89
C ILE A 57 6.60 1.88 10.99
N LYS A 58 6.23 2.19 12.25
CA LYS A 58 7.14 2.09 13.38
C LYS A 58 7.68 0.67 13.52
N SER A 59 6.81 -0.34 13.53
CA SER A 59 7.19 -1.75 13.63
C SER A 59 8.07 -2.20 12.46
N ALA A 60 7.78 -1.77 11.23
CA ALA A 60 8.60 -2.06 10.07
C ALA A 60 10.02 -1.49 10.19
N LEU A 61 10.15 -0.23 10.66
CA LEU A 61 11.45 0.42 10.85
C LEU A 61 12.27 -0.25 11.96
N GLU A 62 11.66 -0.60 13.08
CA GLU A 62 12.31 -1.32 14.18
C GLU A 62 12.90 -2.67 13.72
N THR A 63 12.21 -3.37 12.81
CA THR A 63 12.65 -4.66 12.26
C THR A 63 13.96 -4.55 11.47
N ILE A 64 14.21 -3.40 10.86
CA ILE A 64 15.46 -3.10 10.13
C ILE A 64 16.38 -2.14 10.92
N GLN A 65 16.14 -2.01 12.22
CA GLN A 65 16.93 -1.24 13.16
C GLN A 65 17.09 0.25 12.79
N LEU A 66 16.00 0.87 12.33
CA LEU A 66 15.96 2.29 12.03
C LEU A 66 15.13 3.06 13.06
N PRO A 67 15.55 4.27 13.42
CA PRO A 67 14.75 5.16 14.24
C PRO A 67 13.50 5.61 13.46
N TYR A 68 12.47 6.01 14.18
CA TYR A 68 11.28 6.58 13.57
C TYR A 68 11.52 8.06 13.23
N PRO A 69 11.55 8.46 11.95
CA PRO A 69 11.93 9.83 11.55
C PRO A 69 10.75 10.83 11.63
N GLY A 70 9.53 10.33 11.83
CA GLY A 70 8.32 11.07 11.54
C GLY A 70 8.00 11.09 10.03
N PHE A 71 6.74 11.35 9.69
CA PHE A 71 6.29 11.34 8.30
C PHE A 71 5.36 12.53 8.03
N TYR A 72 5.44 13.05 6.80
CA TYR A 72 4.50 14.04 6.29
C TYR A 72 3.89 13.56 4.97
N LYS A 73 2.76 14.12 4.61
CA LYS A 73 2.17 13.94 3.27
C LYS A 73 2.49 15.17 2.44
N ASP A 74 2.92 14.93 1.20
CA ASP A 74 3.01 16.00 0.22
C ASP A 74 1.62 16.46 -0.25
N HIS A 75 1.58 17.45 -1.13
CA HIS A 75 0.33 17.98 -1.70
C HIS A 75 -0.42 16.99 -2.60
N HIS A 76 0.15 15.80 -2.87
CA HIS A 76 -0.45 14.70 -3.60
C HIS A 76 -0.94 13.58 -2.68
N GLY A 77 -0.70 13.71 -1.37
CA GLY A 77 -1.06 12.71 -0.38
C GLY A 77 -0.05 11.56 -0.22
N LYS A 78 1.10 11.59 -0.96
CA LYS A 78 2.18 10.62 -0.78
C LYS A 78 2.92 10.92 0.53
N SER A 79 3.17 9.87 1.30
CA SER A 79 3.92 9.97 2.55
C SER A 79 5.43 9.96 2.28
N HIS A 80 6.14 10.81 3.03
CA HIS A 80 7.60 10.94 2.99
C HIS A 80 8.17 10.96 4.41
N PRO A 81 9.35 10.36 4.65
CA PRO A 81 10.08 10.54 5.91
C PRO A 81 10.50 12.01 6.08
N MET A 82 10.49 12.51 7.32
CA MET A 82 10.85 13.91 7.59
C MET A 82 12.33 14.22 7.41
N ASP A 83 13.19 13.21 7.61
CA ASP A 83 14.63 13.31 7.37
C ASP A 83 15.01 13.17 5.89
N GLY A 84 14.02 12.92 5.03
CA GLY A 84 14.22 12.70 3.59
C GLY A 84 14.85 11.36 3.23
N TYR A 85 15.01 10.43 4.18
CA TYR A 85 15.72 9.17 3.96
C TYR A 85 14.78 8.01 3.73
N GLY A 86 14.87 7.39 2.56
CA GLY A 86 14.08 6.21 2.21
C GLY A 86 12.69 6.52 1.67
N HIS A 87 11.95 5.47 1.43
CA HIS A 87 10.64 5.49 0.80
C HIS A 87 9.63 4.74 1.66
N VAL A 88 8.42 5.27 1.75
CA VAL A 88 7.35 4.71 2.56
C VAL A 88 6.05 4.63 1.77
N SER A 89 5.28 3.59 2.01
CA SER A 89 3.89 3.50 1.57
C SER A 89 3.01 2.98 2.70
N LEU A 90 1.81 3.52 2.81
CA LEU A 90 0.85 3.24 3.87
C LEU A 90 -0.50 2.88 3.26
N THR A 91 -1.22 1.97 3.90
CA THR A 91 -2.58 1.61 3.52
C THR A 91 -3.40 1.18 4.72
N HIS A 92 -4.72 1.16 4.57
CA HIS A 92 -5.64 0.61 5.56
C HIS A 92 -6.94 0.15 4.89
N THR A 93 -7.55 -0.89 5.43
CA THR A 93 -8.88 -1.37 5.05
C THR A 93 -9.59 -1.99 6.24
N GLY A 94 -10.82 -1.61 6.50
CA GLY A 94 -11.57 -2.11 7.66
C GLY A 94 -10.82 -1.87 8.97
N ASN A 95 -10.47 -2.97 9.65
CA ASN A 95 -9.76 -2.95 10.93
C ASN A 95 -8.25 -3.19 10.78
N MET A 96 -7.72 -3.15 9.57
CA MET A 96 -6.31 -3.42 9.30
C MET A 96 -5.61 -2.19 8.74
N ALA A 97 -4.37 -2.00 9.13
CA ALA A 97 -3.45 -1.03 8.53
C ALA A 97 -2.13 -1.72 8.20
N ALA A 98 -1.52 -1.31 7.10
CA ALA A 98 -0.22 -1.81 6.70
C ALA A 98 0.71 -0.68 6.25
N ALA A 99 2.00 -0.93 6.40
CA ALA A 99 3.04 -0.01 5.98
C ALA A 99 4.27 -0.78 5.49
N ILE A 100 4.93 -0.24 4.47
CA ILE A 100 6.22 -0.73 3.96
C ILE A 100 7.23 0.41 3.95
N PHE A 101 8.48 0.08 4.22
CA PHE A 101 9.62 0.98 4.10
C PHE A 101 10.75 0.31 3.33
N HIS A 102 11.46 1.11 2.52
CA HIS A 102 12.72 0.73 1.88
C HIS A 102 13.70 1.91 1.92
N LYS A 103 14.97 1.64 2.23
CA LYS A 103 16.00 2.68 2.36
C LYS A 103 16.29 3.42 1.05
N GLU A 104 16.24 2.73 -0.08
CA GLU A 104 16.78 3.23 -1.35
C GLU A 104 15.75 3.23 -2.48
N MET A 105 14.85 2.23 -2.50
CA MET A 105 13.95 2.02 -3.62
C MET A 105 12.52 2.51 -3.32
N PRO A 106 11.83 3.12 -4.29
CA PRO A 106 10.41 3.44 -4.14
C PRO A 106 9.58 2.20 -3.82
N VAL A 107 8.64 2.32 -2.91
CA VAL A 107 7.77 1.22 -2.49
C VAL A 107 6.30 1.57 -2.56
N GLY A 108 5.50 0.55 -2.78
CA GLY A 108 4.05 0.59 -2.68
C GLY A 108 3.53 -0.58 -1.84
N ILE A 109 2.46 -0.36 -1.12
CA ILE A 109 1.71 -1.38 -0.39
C ILE A 109 0.22 -1.06 -0.47
N ASP A 110 -0.59 -2.09 -0.65
CA ASP A 110 -2.02 -1.96 -0.61
C ASP A 110 -2.68 -3.13 0.11
N LEU A 111 -3.85 -2.87 0.68
CA LEU A 111 -4.60 -3.83 1.49
C LEU A 111 -6.08 -3.68 1.18
N GLU A 112 -6.71 -4.73 0.64
CA GLU A 112 -8.10 -4.69 0.21
C GLU A 112 -8.89 -5.91 0.67
N LYS A 113 -10.16 -5.68 0.99
CA LYS A 113 -11.13 -6.77 1.17
C LYS A 113 -11.72 -7.18 -0.18
N ILE A 114 -11.89 -8.48 -0.37
CA ILE A 114 -12.58 -9.01 -1.55
C ILE A 114 -14.03 -8.56 -1.53
N ARG A 115 -14.50 -7.93 -2.62
CA ARG A 115 -15.85 -7.38 -2.72
C ARG A 115 -16.38 -7.46 -4.15
N GLU A 116 -17.62 -7.81 -4.31
CA GLU A 116 -18.39 -7.77 -5.59
C GLU A 116 -18.33 -6.38 -6.27
N LYS A 117 -18.21 -5.33 -5.47
CA LYS A 117 -18.12 -3.95 -5.95
C LYS A 117 -16.94 -3.72 -6.88
N THR A 118 -15.84 -4.46 -6.73
CA THR A 118 -14.64 -4.30 -7.57
C THR A 118 -14.94 -4.62 -9.03
N VAL A 119 -15.76 -5.63 -9.32
CA VAL A 119 -16.19 -5.96 -10.69
C VAL A 119 -16.96 -4.79 -11.32
N LYS A 120 -17.95 -4.23 -10.60
CA LYS A 120 -18.75 -3.09 -11.09
C LYS A 120 -17.89 -1.84 -11.38
N LEU A 121 -16.81 -1.67 -10.65
CA LEU A 121 -15.86 -0.57 -10.82
C LEU A 121 -14.76 -0.86 -11.85
N GLY A 122 -14.62 -2.10 -12.30
CA GLY A 122 -13.59 -2.54 -13.24
C GLY A 122 -13.32 -1.58 -14.38
N PRO A 123 -14.34 -1.12 -15.13
CA PRO A 123 -14.15 -0.21 -16.27
C PRO A 123 -13.49 1.13 -15.92
N LYS A 124 -13.39 1.49 -14.64
CA LYS A 124 -12.73 2.72 -14.18
C LYS A 124 -11.22 2.56 -14.01
N TYR A 125 -10.73 1.34 -13.75
CA TYR A 125 -9.32 1.09 -13.46
C TYR A 125 -8.67 -0.02 -14.28
N LEU A 126 -9.44 -0.83 -15.01
CA LEU A 126 -8.96 -1.88 -15.92
C LEU A 126 -9.16 -1.47 -17.37
N ASP A 127 -8.27 -1.92 -18.25
CA ASP A 127 -8.54 -1.89 -19.67
C ASP A 127 -9.36 -3.11 -20.14
N MET A 128 -9.60 -3.23 -21.44
CA MET A 128 -10.44 -4.31 -21.98
C MET A 128 -9.74 -5.68 -21.90
N GLU A 129 -8.44 -5.74 -22.18
CA GLU A 129 -7.66 -6.97 -22.16
C GLU A 129 -7.54 -7.51 -20.73
N GLU A 130 -7.36 -6.61 -19.75
CA GLU A 130 -7.34 -6.99 -18.33
C GLU A 130 -8.69 -7.55 -17.88
N MET A 131 -9.81 -6.91 -18.26
CA MET A 131 -11.14 -7.41 -17.91
C MET A 131 -11.44 -8.78 -18.50
N GLU A 132 -10.91 -9.08 -19.68
CA GLU A 132 -11.10 -10.37 -20.36
C GLU A 132 -10.50 -11.52 -19.56
N PHE A 133 -9.23 -11.44 -19.12
CA PHE A 133 -8.61 -12.53 -18.37
C PHE A 133 -9.05 -12.61 -16.90
N LEU A 134 -9.69 -11.57 -16.36
CA LEU A 134 -10.22 -11.56 -14.98
C LEU A 134 -11.64 -12.19 -14.88
N GLU A 135 -12.31 -12.48 -16.00
CA GLU A 135 -13.54 -13.28 -16.10
C GLU A 135 -14.67 -12.83 -15.16
N ASN A 136 -14.78 -11.55 -14.83
CA ASN A 136 -15.72 -10.99 -13.86
C ASN A 136 -15.65 -11.62 -12.44
N ASP A 137 -14.53 -12.21 -12.07
CA ASP A 137 -14.33 -12.80 -10.76
C ASP A 137 -13.95 -11.72 -9.73
N PRO A 138 -14.74 -11.50 -8.64
CA PRO A 138 -14.47 -10.48 -7.65
C PRO A 138 -13.12 -10.61 -6.95
N PHE A 139 -12.61 -11.83 -6.79
CA PHE A 139 -11.30 -12.10 -6.22
C PHE A 139 -10.21 -11.57 -7.14
N LEU A 140 -10.22 -11.96 -8.43
CA LEU A 140 -9.25 -11.50 -9.42
C LEU A 140 -9.31 -9.99 -9.64
N TYR A 141 -10.52 -9.42 -9.68
CA TYR A 141 -10.71 -7.97 -9.78
C TYR A 141 -10.14 -7.22 -8.56
N THR A 142 -10.30 -7.79 -7.36
CA THR A 142 -9.70 -7.19 -6.14
C THR A 142 -8.18 -7.31 -6.16
N MET A 143 -7.63 -8.44 -6.62
CA MET A 143 -6.18 -8.60 -6.82
C MET A 143 -5.62 -7.55 -7.81
N ALA A 144 -6.30 -7.37 -8.95
CA ALA A 144 -5.91 -6.40 -9.96
C ALA A 144 -5.97 -4.96 -9.42
N TRP A 145 -7.05 -4.61 -8.72
CA TRP A 145 -7.20 -3.32 -8.06
C TRP A 145 -6.04 -3.04 -7.10
N SER A 146 -5.81 -3.96 -6.17
CA SER A 146 -4.77 -3.83 -5.14
C SER A 146 -3.36 -3.75 -5.77
N ALA A 147 -3.08 -4.56 -6.79
CA ALA A 147 -1.80 -4.50 -7.51
C ALA A 147 -1.59 -3.15 -8.22
N LYS A 148 -2.62 -2.61 -8.88
CA LYS A 148 -2.54 -1.29 -9.53
C LYS A 148 -2.36 -0.15 -8.53
N GLU A 149 -3.08 -0.18 -7.40
CA GLU A 149 -2.91 0.78 -6.30
C GLU A 149 -1.49 0.70 -5.70
N THR A 150 -0.94 -0.50 -5.55
CA THR A 150 0.44 -0.71 -5.10
C THR A 150 1.44 -0.07 -6.07
N ILE A 151 1.31 -0.32 -7.37
CA ILE A 151 2.18 0.29 -8.39
C ILE A 151 2.01 1.82 -8.41
N PHE A 152 0.77 2.31 -8.35
CA PHE A 152 0.47 3.74 -8.31
C PHE A 152 1.13 4.43 -7.11
N LYS A 153 1.03 3.85 -5.91
CA LYS A 153 1.67 4.35 -4.70
C LYS A 153 3.20 4.31 -4.79
N CYS A 154 3.74 3.27 -5.40
CA CYS A 154 5.18 3.12 -5.60
C CYS A 154 5.74 4.21 -6.50
N GLN A 155 5.18 4.39 -7.68
CA GLN A 155 5.68 5.37 -8.66
C GLN A 155 5.46 6.83 -8.24
N GLY A 156 4.36 7.14 -7.52
CA GLY A 156 4.11 8.42 -6.86
C GLY A 156 3.99 9.66 -7.76
N ARG A 157 3.80 9.50 -9.07
CA ARG A 157 3.69 10.59 -10.04
C ARG A 157 2.24 11.05 -10.21
N LYS A 158 2.08 12.32 -10.62
CA LYS A 158 0.78 12.89 -11.01
C LYS A 158 0.34 12.42 -12.40
N GLY A 159 -0.98 12.47 -12.62
CA GLY A 159 -1.57 12.31 -13.94
C GLY A 159 -1.59 10.88 -14.46
N ILE A 160 -1.14 9.92 -13.66
CA ILE A 160 -1.18 8.50 -14.01
C ILE A 160 -2.58 7.94 -13.76
N SER A 161 -3.17 7.42 -14.81
CA SER A 161 -4.44 6.70 -14.77
C SER A 161 -4.19 5.22 -14.50
N LEU A 162 -4.85 4.64 -13.50
CA LEU A 162 -4.80 3.20 -13.24
C LEU A 162 -5.19 2.40 -14.49
N ARG A 163 -6.18 2.87 -15.25
CA ARG A 163 -6.68 2.19 -16.44
C ARG A 163 -5.76 2.32 -17.64
N LYS A 164 -5.24 3.54 -17.90
CA LYS A 164 -4.53 3.84 -19.15
C LYS A 164 -3.04 3.65 -19.07
N ASN A 165 -2.47 3.86 -17.88
CA ASN A 165 -1.02 3.92 -17.71
C ASN A 165 -0.45 2.72 -16.96
N ILE A 166 -1.24 2.00 -16.15
CA ILE A 166 -0.77 0.85 -15.40
C ILE A 166 -1.43 -0.40 -15.98
N LEU A 167 -0.65 -1.25 -16.62
CA LEU A 167 -1.12 -2.50 -17.20
C LEU A 167 -0.51 -3.69 -16.48
N LEU A 168 -1.35 -4.68 -16.17
CA LEU A 168 -0.95 -5.92 -15.53
C LEU A 168 -0.85 -7.03 -16.55
N GLN A 169 0.18 -7.88 -16.45
CA GLN A 169 0.23 -9.13 -17.20
C GLN A 169 -0.80 -10.11 -16.62
N PRO A 170 -1.34 -11.04 -17.44
CA PRO A 170 -2.27 -12.07 -16.97
C PRO A 170 -1.74 -12.85 -15.76
N PHE A 171 -2.61 -13.08 -14.80
CA PHE A 171 -2.33 -13.84 -13.57
C PHE A 171 -3.55 -14.68 -13.16
N ARG A 172 -3.39 -15.57 -12.19
CA ARG A 172 -4.41 -16.50 -11.70
C ARG A 172 -4.67 -16.28 -10.21
N LYS A 173 -5.71 -16.93 -9.67
CA LYS A 173 -6.05 -16.88 -8.24
C LYS A 173 -4.92 -17.33 -7.31
N ASP A 174 -4.13 -18.30 -7.74
CA ASP A 174 -3.00 -18.86 -7.00
C ASP A 174 -1.67 -18.12 -7.26
N SER A 175 -1.68 -17.09 -8.08
CA SER A 175 -0.50 -16.28 -8.33
C SER A 175 -0.05 -15.55 -7.07
N THR A 176 1.19 -15.80 -6.65
CA THR A 176 1.82 -15.10 -5.52
C THR A 176 2.55 -13.83 -5.95
N THR A 177 2.56 -13.55 -7.25
CA THR A 177 3.25 -12.41 -7.84
C THR A 177 2.50 -11.94 -9.08
N ILE A 178 2.36 -10.63 -9.23
CA ILE A 178 1.77 -9.98 -10.41
C ILE A 178 2.83 -9.07 -11.02
N LYS A 179 3.01 -9.18 -12.33
CA LYS A 179 3.85 -8.26 -13.10
C LYS A 179 3.00 -7.13 -13.66
N GLY A 180 3.47 -5.91 -13.48
CA GLY A 180 2.84 -4.72 -14.02
C GLY A 180 3.84 -3.82 -14.74
N LYS A 181 3.32 -2.96 -15.60
CA LYS A 181 4.08 -1.99 -16.36
C LYS A 181 3.40 -0.64 -16.32
N VAL A 182 4.18 0.41 -16.15
CA VAL A 182 3.69 1.79 -16.25
C VAL A 182 4.14 2.39 -17.56
N TYR A 183 3.18 2.81 -18.36
CA TYR A 183 3.40 3.59 -19.57
C TYR A 183 3.24 5.08 -19.26
N ASP A 184 4.29 5.84 -19.50
CA ASP A 184 4.25 7.30 -19.36
C ASP A 184 4.80 7.94 -20.64
N SER A 185 3.97 8.73 -21.31
CA SER A 185 4.37 9.40 -22.56
C SER A 185 5.54 10.35 -22.29
N GLY A 186 6.72 9.98 -22.76
CA GLY A 186 7.96 10.74 -22.63
C GLY A 186 9.00 10.15 -21.67
N PHE A 187 8.72 9.02 -21.04
CA PHE A 187 9.68 8.28 -20.20
C PHE A 187 9.79 6.82 -20.63
N ALA A 188 10.89 6.19 -20.26
CA ALA A 188 11.05 4.74 -20.45
C ALA A 188 10.01 3.98 -19.63
N ASP A 189 9.51 2.88 -20.20
CA ASP A 189 8.58 1.99 -19.51
C ASP A 189 9.18 1.44 -18.21
N HIS A 190 8.42 1.54 -17.13
CA HIS A 190 8.83 1.00 -15.84
C HIS A 190 8.09 -0.30 -15.54
N HIS A 191 8.85 -1.36 -15.24
CA HIS A 191 8.32 -2.66 -14.84
C HIS A 191 8.29 -2.80 -13.33
N TYR A 192 7.24 -3.42 -12.82
CA TYR A 192 7.03 -3.65 -11.39
C TYR A 192 6.74 -5.12 -11.14
N LEU A 193 7.28 -5.62 -10.05
CA LEU A 193 6.93 -6.92 -9.51
C LEU A 193 6.18 -6.69 -8.19
N VAL A 194 4.95 -7.17 -8.13
CA VAL A 194 4.06 -7.01 -6.98
C VAL A 194 3.85 -8.37 -6.34
N LYS A 195 4.27 -8.52 -5.10
CA LYS A 195 3.97 -9.69 -4.28
C LYS A 195 2.51 -9.65 -3.86
N VAL A 196 1.86 -10.81 -3.84
CA VAL A 196 0.46 -10.97 -3.43
C VAL A 196 0.40 -11.98 -2.29
N GLU A 197 -0.31 -11.61 -1.25
CA GLU A 197 -0.65 -12.49 -0.15
C GLU A 197 -2.15 -12.41 0.12
N VAL A 198 -2.74 -13.57 0.32
CA VAL A 198 -4.18 -13.69 0.58
C VAL A 198 -4.39 -14.41 1.89
N GLU A 199 -5.19 -13.83 2.77
CA GLU A 199 -5.62 -14.46 4.00
C GLU A 199 -7.08 -14.12 4.27
N ASN A 200 -7.91 -15.18 4.33
CA ASN A 200 -9.37 -15.07 4.41
C ASN A 200 -9.95 -14.24 3.25
N ASP A 201 -10.62 -13.13 3.56
CA ASP A 201 -11.25 -12.20 2.62
C ASP A 201 -10.39 -10.98 2.27
N THR A 202 -9.11 -11.01 2.63
CA THR A 202 -8.22 -9.83 2.53
C THR A 202 -7.01 -10.16 1.66
N ILE A 203 -6.71 -9.25 0.75
CA ILE A 203 -5.56 -9.28 -0.16
C ILE A 203 -4.59 -8.18 0.27
N LEU A 204 -3.33 -8.56 0.47
CA LEU A 204 -2.20 -7.65 0.65
C LEU A 204 -1.32 -7.71 -0.59
N THR A 205 -0.98 -6.54 -1.12
CA THR A 205 -0.01 -6.44 -2.23
C THR A 205 1.09 -5.45 -1.87
N TYR A 206 2.31 -5.76 -2.26
CA TYR A 206 3.45 -4.86 -2.06
C TYR A 206 4.52 -5.06 -3.13
N THR A 207 5.28 -4.00 -3.42
CA THR A 207 6.39 -4.07 -4.38
C THR A 207 7.57 -4.85 -3.80
N ILE A 208 8.22 -5.64 -4.66
CA ILE A 208 9.50 -6.29 -4.41
C ILE A 208 10.50 -5.88 -5.49
N TRP A 209 11.81 -5.80 -5.13
CA TRP A 209 12.91 -5.37 -5.98
C TRP A 209 14.00 -6.45 -6.03
#